data_044b079b77c18576c88f9e7c37f2248e
#
_entry.id   044b079b77c18576c88f9e7c37f2248e
#
_cell.length_a   1.000
_cell.length_b   1.000
_cell.length_c   1.000
_cell.angle_alpha   90.00
_cell.angle_beta   90.00
_cell.angle_gamma   90.00
#
_symmetry.space_group_name_H-M   'P 1'
#
loop_
_entity.id
_entity.type
_entity.pdbx_description
1 polymer ?
#
loop_
_entity_poly.entity_id
_entity_poly.type
_entity_poly.pdbx_seq_one_letter_code
_entity_poly.pdbx_strand_id
1 'polypeptide(L)'
;MLVAVVLSAQCTDIRVNQVTAELFKLADTPQKMLKLGVDRIAEIIKPCGFFNTKSVNIFKLSQALVEKFNGEVPHTFEELESLPGVGHKTASVIMIHIFKIPAFPVDTHIHRLAERWGLSDGSSVEKTEADLKKAFPKEEWEKRHLQIIYFGRTYCKARGHKNEECPICSVVGK
;
A
#
# COMPACT_ATOMS: atom_id res chain seq x y z
N MET A 1 1.57 3.39 12.20
CA MET A 1 1.32 2.52 11.05
C MET A 1 1.18 3.30 9.73
N LEU A 2 0.35 4.34 9.62
CA LEU A 2 0.13 5.13 8.40
C LEU A 2 1.46 5.56 7.72
N VAL A 3 2.38 6.15 8.47
CA VAL A 3 3.71 6.57 7.96
C VAL A 3 4.50 5.38 7.37
N ALA A 4 4.45 4.21 8.00
CA ALA A 4 5.13 3.02 7.49
C ALA A 4 4.56 2.57 6.13
N VAL A 5 3.22 2.62 5.98
CA VAL A 5 2.57 2.28 4.70
C VAL A 5 2.91 3.31 3.61
N VAL A 6 2.94 4.59 3.93
CA VAL A 6 3.41 5.63 2.99
C VAL A 6 4.87 5.40 2.58
N LEU A 7 5.74 5.00 3.52
CA LEU A 7 7.14 4.68 3.23
C LEU A 7 7.30 3.44 2.35
N SER A 8 6.37 2.48 2.42
CA SER A 8 6.45 1.21 1.65
C SER A 8 6.28 1.38 0.14
N ALA A 9 5.78 2.52 -0.32
CA ALA A 9 5.70 2.83 -1.75
C ALA A 9 7.09 2.75 -2.40
N GLN A 10 7.29 1.80 -3.32
CA GLN A 10 8.57 1.55 -4.00
C GLN A 10 9.76 1.34 -3.03
N CYS A 11 9.50 0.71 -1.88
CA CYS A 11 10.52 0.35 -0.90
C CYS A 11 10.23 -1.05 -0.34
N THR A 12 11.29 -1.78 0.01
CA THR A 12 11.13 -3.12 0.60
C THR A 12 10.70 -3.02 2.06
N ASP A 13 9.91 -4.00 2.52
CA ASP A 13 9.42 -4.05 3.90
C ASP A 13 10.59 -4.07 4.92
N ILE A 14 11.69 -4.75 4.58
CA ILE A 14 12.90 -4.81 5.42
C ILE A 14 13.45 -3.39 5.67
N ARG A 15 13.60 -2.58 4.61
CA ARG A 15 14.09 -1.20 4.74
C ARG A 15 13.11 -0.31 5.49
N VAL A 16 11.81 -0.43 5.20
CA VAL A 16 10.78 0.31 5.93
C VAL A 16 10.86 0.01 7.42
N ASN A 17 10.93 -1.28 7.80
CA ASN A 17 11.03 -1.68 9.21
C ASN A 17 12.28 -1.13 9.89
N GLN A 18 13.42 -1.11 9.20
CA GLN A 18 14.68 -0.55 9.74
C GLN A 18 14.54 0.95 10.03
N VAL A 19 14.09 1.74 9.04
CA VAL A 19 14.00 3.20 9.21
C VAL A 19 12.87 3.61 10.15
N THR A 20 11.75 2.90 10.17
CA THR A 20 10.64 3.19 11.08
C THR A 20 10.97 2.87 12.53
N ALA A 21 11.81 1.86 12.79
CA ALA A 21 12.29 1.55 14.12
C ALA A 21 13.09 2.74 14.72
N GLU A 22 13.88 3.43 13.92
CA GLU A 22 14.59 4.66 14.33
C GLU A 22 13.64 5.86 14.41
N LEU A 23 12.87 6.09 13.34
CA LEU A 23 11.98 7.23 13.23
C LEU A 23 10.98 7.30 14.39
N PHE A 24 10.35 6.17 14.74
CA PHE A 24 9.32 6.14 15.78
C PHE A 24 9.88 6.21 17.21
N LYS A 25 11.17 5.93 17.42
CA LYS A 25 11.82 6.23 18.70
C LYS A 25 11.91 7.74 18.94
N LEU A 26 12.05 8.54 17.89
CA LEU A 26 12.16 9.99 17.96
C LEU A 26 10.81 10.68 17.83
N ALA A 27 9.93 10.16 16.96
CA ALA A 27 8.65 10.78 16.63
C ALA A 27 7.57 9.73 16.36
N ASP A 28 6.88 9.27 17.42
CA ASP A 28 5.79 8.30 17.39
C ASP A 28 4.39 8.92 17.25
N THR A 29 4.30 10.26 17.29
CA THR A 29 3.06 11.02 17.12
C THR A 29 3.19 12.06 16.00
N PRO A 30 2.08 12.52 15.38
CA PRO A 30 2.11 13.58 14.39
C PRO A 30 2.77 14.87 14.92
N GLN A 31 2.50 15.24 16.17
CA GLN A 31 3.07 16.42 16.80
C GLN A 31 4.60 16.32 16.94
N LYS A 32 5.10 15.14 17.34
CA LYS A 32 6.55 14.90 17.41
C LYS A 32 7.18 14.88 16.03
N MET A 33 6.48 14.34 15.02
CA MET A 33 6.95 14.33 13.63
C MET A 33 7.13 15.75 13.09
N LEU A 34 6.19 16.65 13.40
CA LEU A 34 6.32 18.08 13.06
C LEU A 34 7.53 18.74 13.75
N LYS A 35 7.75 18.42 15.02
CA LYS A 35 8.92 18.96 15.76
C LYS A 35 10.24 18.44 15.21
N LEU A 36 10.27 17.22 14.67
CA LEU A 36 11.46 16.62 14.08
C LEU A 36 11.89 17.36 12.80
N GLY A 37 10.92 17.84 12.01
CA GLY A 37 11.15 18.60 10.78
C GLY A 37 11.51 17.75 9.58
N VAL A 38 11.34 18.32 8.38
CA VAL A 38 11.52 17.63 7.10
C VAL A 38 12.93 17.08 6.92
N ASP A 39 13.97 17.88 7.25
CA ASP A 39 15.36 17.50 7.01
C ASP A 39 15.77 16.29 7.85
N ARG A 40 15.38 16.27 9.12
CA ARG A 40 15.69 15.14 10.00
C ARG A 40 14.92 13.90 9.63
N ILE A 41 13.65 14.03 9.20
CA ILE A 41 12.89 12.91 8.63
C ILE A 41 13.64 12.37 7.40
N ALA A 42 14.06 13.24 6.48
CA ALA A 42 14.76 12.85 5.25
C ALA A 42 16.06 12.09 5.54
N GLU A 43 16.86 12.54 6.50
CA GLU A 43 18.08 11.84 6.94
C GLU A 43 17.80 10.42 7.38
N ILE A 44 16.78 10.22 8.24
CA ILE A 44 16.44 8.92 8.80
C ILE A 44 15.90 7.96 7.72
N ILE A 45 15.02 8.47 6.84
CA ILE A 45 14.39 7.62 5.81
C ILE A 45 15.19 7.50 4.51
N LYS A 46 16.40 8.07 4.45
CA LYS A 46 17.27 8.05 3.25
C LYS A 46 17.41 6.69 2.58
N PRO A 47 17.47 5.54 3.32
CA PRO A 47 17.51 4.21 2.71
C PRO A 47 16.25 3.82 1.91
N CYS A 48 15.11 4.50 2.11
CA CYS A 48 13.82 4.19 1.46
C CYS A 48 13.66 4.90 0.11
N GLY A 49 14.58 5.14 -0.71
CA GLY A 49 14.40 5.77 -2.03
C GLY A 49 13.33 6.90 -2.08
N PHE A 50 13.45 7.85 -2.96
CA PHE A 50 12.55 9.03 -3.04
C PHE A 50 12.35 9.76 -1.69
N PHE A 51 13.36 9.67 -0.83
CA PHE A 51 13.29 10.14 0.55
C PHE A 51 12.97 11.64 0.66
N ASN A 52 13.42 12.47 -0.29
CA ASN A 52 13.11 13.92 -0.32
C ASN A 52 11.59 14.16 -0.45
N THR A 53 10.94 13.50 -1.40
CA THR A 53 9.49 13.61 -1.58
C THR A 53 8.73 12.97 -0.41
N LYS A 54 9.20 11.82 0.07
CA LYS A 54 8.57 11.10 1.18
C LYS A 54 8.66 11.88 2.48
N SER A 55 9.77 12.53 2.79
CA SER A 55 9.91 13.34 4.01
C SER A 55 8.96 14.54 4.02
N VAL A 56 8.85 15.22 2.89
CA VAL A 56 7.87 16.30 2.72
C VAL A 56 6.43 15.79 2.88
N ASN A 57 6.11 14.66 2.28
CA ASN A 57 4.78 14.05 2.40
C ASN A 57 4.47 13.65 3.84
N ILE A 58 5.42 13.02 4.56
CA ILE A 58 5.24 12.63 5.97
C ILE A 58 5.05 13.86 6.85
N PHE A 59 5.80 14.93 6.62
CA PHE A 59 5.66 16.18 7.37
C PHE A 59 4.28 16.80 7.13
N LYS A 60 3.88 16.98 5.86
CA LYS A 60 2.57 17.54 5.49
C LYS A 60 1.40 16.66 5.94
N LEU A 61 1.55 15.34 5.85
CA LEU A 61 0.57 14.39 6.38
C LEU A 61 0.40 14.56 7.89
N SER A 62 1.51 14.68 8.64
CA SER A 62 1.47 14.91 10.08
C SER A 62 0.82 16.26 10.43
N GLN A 63 1.08 17.29 9.63
CA GLN A 63 0.43 18.59 9.75
C GLN A 63 -1.09 18.49 9.54
N ALA A 64 -1.52 17.81 8.46
CA ALA A 64 -2.93 17.61 8.17
C ALA A 64 -3.64 16.81 9.28
N LEU A 65 -2.97 15.79 9.84
CA LEU A 65 -3.52 15.04 10.98
C LEU A 65 -3.74 15.93 12.19
N VAL A 66 -2.78 16.79 12.53
CA VAL A 66 -2.90 17.71 13.68
C VAL A 66 -3.98 18.76 13.45
N GLU A 67 -3.98 19.39 12.27
CA GLU A 67 -4.85 20.53 11.99
C GLU A 67 -6.32 20.14 11.74
N LYS A 68 -6.56 18.98 11.09
CA LYS A 68 -7.89 18.58 10.61
C LYS A 68 -8.49 17.39 11.37
N PHE A 69 -7.64 16.55 11.97
CA PHE A 69 -8.07 15.27 12.55
C PHE A 69 -7.62 15.07 14.00
N ASN A 70 -7.29 16.16 14.73
CA ASN A 70 -6.85 16.14 16.14
C ASN A 70 -5.68 15.18 16.43
N GLY A 71 -4.83 14.91 15.43
CA GLY A 71 -3.70 13.99 15.54
C GLY A 71 -4.07 12.52 15.32
N GLU A 72 -5.31 12.22 15.01
CA GLU A 72 -5.79 10.86 14.76
C GLU A 72 -5.80 10.52 13.26
N VAL A 73 -5.76 9.22 12.95
CA VAL A 73 -5.87 8.75 11.56
C VAL A 73 -7.35 8.70 11.18
N PRO A 74 -7.78 9.40 10.13
CA PRO A 74 -9.17 9.36 9.69
C PRO A 74 -9.57 7.97 9.19
N HIS A 75 -10.86 7.66 9.24
CA HIS A 75 -11.40 6.32 9.02
C HIS A 75 -12.29 6.17 7.78
N THR A 76 -12.32 7.18 6.91
CA THR A 76 -12.98 7.11 5.60
C THR A 76 -11.96 7.13 4.47
N PHE A 77 -12.31 6.54 3.32
CA PHE A 77 -11.45 6.58 2.14
C PHE A 77 -11.17 8.01 1.69
N GLU A 78 -12.21 8.83 1.63
CA GLU A 78 -12.13 10.22 1.19
C GLU A 78 -11.14 11.03 2.04
N GLU A 79 -11.24 10.93 3.35
CA GLU A 79 -10.35 11.63 4.27
C GLU A 79 -8.91 11.09 4.19
N LEU A 80 -8.73 9.76 4.11
CA LEU A 80 -7.41 9.15 3.97
C LEU A 80 -6.73 9.58 2.67
N GLU A 81 -7.45 9.59 1.56
CA GLU A 81 -6.93 9.98 0.25
C GLU A 81 -6.67 11.49 0.14
N SER A 82 -7.28 12.31 1.00
CA SER A 82 -6.96 13.73 1.12
C SER A 82 -5.60 14.00 1.75
N LEU A 83 -4.99 12.99 2.41
CA LEU A 83 -3.69 13.14 3.07
C LEU A 83 -2.52 13.06 2.08
N PRO A 84 -1.52 13.93 2.21
CA PRO A 84 -0.34 13.92 1.35
C PRO A 84 0.38 12.57 1.32
N GLY A 85 0.57 12.01 0.13
CA GLY A 85 1.25 10.72 -0.07
C GLY A 85 0.38 9.49 0.19
N VAL A 86 -0.90 9.66 0.42
CA VAL A 86 -1.88 8.58 0.58
C VAL A 86 -2.73 8.48 -0.69
N GLY A 87 -2.48 7.46 -1.50
CA GLY A 87 -3.34 7.10 -2.62
C GLY A 87 -4.31 5.97 -2.24
N HIS A 88 -5.20 5.60 -3.17
CA HIS A 88 -6.24 4.60 -2.96
C HIS A 88 -5.72 3.27 -2.39
N LYS A 89 -4.61 2.75 -2.93
CA LYS A 89 -3.98 1.53 -2.41
C LYS A 89 -3.53 1.68 -0.95
N THR A 90 -2.91 2.81 -0.61
CA THR A 90 -2.46 3.10 0.76
C THR A 90 -3.66 3.20 1.71
N ALA A 91 -4.71 3.93 1.30
CA ALA A 91 -5.96 4.03 2.06
C ALA A 91 -6.57 2.64 2.28
N SER A 92 -6.67 1.81 1.24
CA SER A 92 -7.19 0.43 1.34
C SER A 92 -6.40 -0.42 2.36
N VAL A 93 -5.07 -0.33 2.37
CA VAL A 93 -4.22 -1.04 3.35
C VAL A 93 -4.50 -0.55 4.79
N ILE A 94 -4.66 0.77 4.97
CA ILE A 94 -5.02 1.36 6.28
C ILE A 94 -6.40 0.90 6.73
N MET A 95 -7.39 0.89 5.84
CA MET A 95 -8.75 0.43 6.15
C MET A 95 -8.75 -1.02 6.66
N ILE A 96 -8.02 -1.91 5.99
CA ILE A 96 -7.92 -3.31 6.40
C ILE A 96 -7.20 -3.45 7.76
N HIS A 97 -6.00 -2.88 7.87
CA HIS A 97 -5.12 -3.23 8.99
C HIS A 97 -5.38 -2.43 10.26
N ILE A 98 -5.82 -1.17 10.16
CA ILE A 98 -6.15 -0.33 11.31
C ILE A 98 -7.61 -0.47 11.69
N PHE A 99 -8.52 -0.29 10.72
CA PHE A 99 -9.95 -0.18 10.99
C PHE A 99 -10.72 -1.50 10.84
N LYS A 100 -10.07 -2.56 10.33
CA LYS A 100 -10.71 -3.86 10.05
C LYS A 100 -11.89 -3.76 9.09
N ILE A 101 -11.87 -2.76 8.22
CA ILE A 101 -12.86 -2.57 7.17
C ILE A 101 -12.37 -3.27 5.90
N PRO A 102 -13.14 -4.23 5.36
CA PRO A 102 -12.73 -4.96 4.17
C PRO A 102 -12.52 -4.06 2.96
N ALA A 103 -11.34 -4.18 2.34
CA ALA A 103 -10.99 -3.54 1.09
C ALA A 103 -10.19 -4.53 0.22
N PHE A 104 -10.04 -4.23 -1.05
CA PHE A 104 -9.25 -5.04 -1.98
C PHE A 104 -8.14 -4.19 -2.62
N PRO A 105 -7.01 -3.96 -1.93
CA PRO A 105 -5.93 -3.14 -2.49
C PRO A 105 -5.38 -3.77 -3.76
N VAL A 106 -5.42 -3.07 -4.87
CA VAL A 106 -4.86 -3.56 -6.14
C VAL A 106 -3.47 -2.95 -6.36
N ASP A 107 -2.46 -3.81 -6.38
CA ASP A 107 -1.10 -3.44 -6.77
C ASP A 107 -0.78 -3.96 -8.18
N THR A 108 0.42 -3.69 -8.65
CA THR A 108 0.88 -4.13 -9.97
C THR A 108 0.90 -5.65 -10.14
N HIS A 109 1.06 -6.42 -9.06
CA HIS A 109 0.98 -7.87 -9.10
C HIS A 109 -0.47 -8.32 -9.30
N ILE A 110 -1.37 -7.81 -8.47
CA ILE A 110 -2.79 -8.16 -8.53
C ILE A 110 -3.38 -7.74 -9.86
N HIS A 111 -3.13 -6.51 -10.31
CA HIS A 111 -3.62 -6.01 -11.59
C HIS A 111 -3.20 -6.92 -12.75
N ARG A 112 -1.90 -7.25 -12.85
CA ARG A 112 -1.36 -8.16 -13.87
C ARG A 112 -1.96 -9.56 -13.79
N LEU A 113 -2.10 -10.13 -12.59
CA LEU A 113 -2.61 -11.48 -12.43
C LEU A 113 -4.11 -11.56 -12.70
N ALA A 114 -4.88 -10.57 -12.29
CA ALA A 114 -6.30 -10.49 -12.58
C ALA A 114 -6.56 -10.48 -14.09
N GLU A 115 -5.78 -9.71 -14.85
CA GLU A 115 -5.82 -9.70 -16.32
C GLU A 115 -5.43 -11.07 -16.90
N ARG A 116 -4.29 -11.64 -16.49
CA ARG A 116 -3.81 -12.94 -16.99
C ARG A 116 -4.78 -14.09 -16.73
N TRP A 117 -5.48 -14.04 -15.60
CA TRP A 117 -6.42 -15.08 -15.22
C TRP A 117 -7.85 -14.84 -15.73
N GLY A 118 -8.07 -13.74 -16.44
CA GLY A 118 -9.39 -13.39 -16.97
C GLY A 118 -10.40 -12.96 -15.91
N LEU A 119 -9.92 -12.58 -14.71
CA LEU A 119 -10.77 -12.04 -13.64
C LEU A 119 -11.10 -10.55 -13.86
N SER A 120 -10.33 -9.86 -14.70
CA SER A 120 -10.57 -8.50 -15.16
C SER A 120 -10.02 -8.32 -16.56
N ASP A 121 -10.52 -7.30 -17.28
CA ASP A 121 -10.01 -6.93 -18.60
C ASP A 121 -8.68 -6.15 -18.54
N GLY A 122 -8.23 -5.75 -17.34
CA GLY A 122 -6.99 -5.02 -17.16
C GLY A 122 -7.01 -3.57 -17.67
N SER A 123 -8.17 -3.01 -17.96
CA SER A 123 -8.30 -1.65 -18.53
C SER A 123 -7.89 -0.55 -17.55
N SER A 124 -8.11 -0.76 -16.25
CA SER A 124 -7.62 0.12 -15.19
C SER A 124 -7.51 -0.61 -13.85
N VAL A 125 -6.82 0.02 -12.89
CA VAL A 125 -6.69 -0.50 -11.52
C VAL A 125 -8.04 -0.50 -10.81
N GLU A 126 -8.83 0.55 -10.99
CA GLU A 126 -10.18 0.71 -10.42
C GLU A 126 -11.13 -0.36 -10.97
N LYS A 127 -11.06 -0.62 -12.28
CA LYS A 127 -11.85 -1.68 -12.91
C LYS A 127 -11.47 -3.05 -12.36
N THR A 128 -10.17 -3.31 -12.24
CA THR A 128 -9.65 -4.55 -11.66
C THR A 128 -10.14 -4.74 -10.22
N GLU A 129 -10.10 -3.70 -9.39
CA GLU A 129 -10.63 -3.75 -8.03
C GLU A 129 -12.13 -4.08 -8.01
N ALA A 130 -12.91 -3.39 -8.85
CA ALA A 130 -14.34 -3.63 -8.95
C ALA A 130 -14.69 -5.06 -9.38
N ASP A 131 -13.93 -5.62 -10.34
CA ASP A 131 -14.12 -6.97 -10.83
C ASP A 131 -13.74 -8.02 -9.77
N LEU A 132 -12.62 -7.83 -9.07
CA LEU A 132 -12.20 -8.73 -7.99
C LEU A 132 -13.17 -8.69 -6.80
N LYS A 133 -13.70 -7.52 -6.45
CA LYS A 133 -14.75 -7.38 -5.43
C LYS A 133 -16.04 -8.10 -5.79
N LYS A 134 -16.36 -8.25 -7.08
CA LYS A 134 -17.50 -9.05 -7.56
C LYS A 134 -17.19 -10.55 -7.59
N ALA A 135 -15.94 -10.90 -7.90
CA ALA A 135 -15.53 -12.30 -8.04
C ALA A 135 -15.38 -13.02 -6.68
N PHE A 136 -15.11 -12.29 -5.61
CA PHE A 136 -14.86 -12.88 -4.29
C PHE A 136 -15.82 -12.33 -3.23
N PRO A 137 -16.27 -13.16 -2.26
CA PRO A 137 -17.03 -12.73 -1.10
C PRO A 137 -16.24 -11.66 -0.30
N LYS A 138 -16.94 -10.67 0.27
CA LYS A 138 -16.35 -9.53 0.96
C LYS A 138 -15.43 -9.94 2.12
N GLU A 139 -15.80 -10.96 2.84
CA GLU A 139 -15.05 -11.54 3.97
C GLU A 139 -13.73 -12.19 3.56
N GLU A 140 -13.57 -12.51 2.28
CA GLU A 140 -12.36 -13.11 1.74
C GLU A 140 -11.39 -12.12 1.09
N TRP A 141 -11.77 -10.85 0.91
CA TRP A 141 -10.96 -9.88 0.15
C TRP A 141 -9.54 -9.74 0.69
N GLU A 142 -9.34 -9.59 1.99
CA GLU A 142 -8.00 -9.51 2.59
C GLU A 142 -7.19 -10.78 2.33
N LYS A 143 -7.79 -11.95 2.52
CA LYS A 143 -7.14 -13.25 2.29
C LYS A 143 -6.77 -13.42 0.81
N ARG A 144 -7.68 -13.13 -0.11
CA ARG A 144 -7.45 -13.26 -1.56
C ARG A 144 -6.39 -12.28 -2.05
N HIS A 145 -6.44 -11.03 -1.58
CA HIS A 145 -5.40 -10.04 -1.83
C HIS A 145 -3.99 -10.57 -1.52
N LEU A 146 -3.78 -11.10 -0.32
CA LEU A 146 -2.48 -11.64 0.07
C LEU A 146 -2.09 -12.88 -0.75
N GLN A 147 -3.02 -13.80 -0.99
CA GLN A 147 -2.76 -15.00 -1.79
C GLN A 147 -2.32 -14.66 -3.21
N ILE A 148 -2.99 -13.71 -3.87
CA ILE A 148 -2.64 -13.27 -5.22
C ILE A 148 -1.26 -12.62 -5.25
N ILE A 149 -0.93 -11.76 -4.28
CA ILE A 149 0.41 -11.14 -4.20
C ILE A 149 1.51 -12.20 -4.03
N TYR A 150 1.35 -13.13 -3.07
CA TYR A 150 2.35 -14.17 -2.83
C TYR A 150 2.51 -15.08 -4.05
N PHE A 151 1.42 -15.47 -4.68
CA PHE A 151 1.45 -16.25 -5.92
C PHE A 151 2.17 -15.49 -7.04
N GLY A 152 1.89 -14.21 -7.20
CA GLY A 152 2.54 -13.36 -8.19
C GLY A 152 4.04 -13.16 -7.99
N ARG A 153 4.49 -13.20 -6.75
CA ARG A 153 5.92 -13.12 -6.40
C ARG A 153 6.65 -14.45 -6.62
N THR A 154 5.98 -15.56 -6.39
CA THR A 154 6.59 -16.90 -6.41
C THR A 154 6.48 -17.56 -7.78
N TYR A 155 5.29 -17.70 -8.31
CA TYR A 155 5.00 -18.50 -9.50
C TYR A 155 4.73 -17.66 -10.75
N CYS A 156 3.90 -16.62 -10.65
CA CYS A 156 3.46 -15.84 -11.80
C CYS A 156 4.19 -14.49 -11.88
N LYS A 157 5.50 -14.54 -12.12
CA LYS A 157 6.38 -13.35 -12.15
C LYS A 157 6.06 -12.45 -13.34
N ALA A 158 6.45 -11.15 -13.26
CA ALA A 158 6.28 -10.20 -14.34
C ALA A 158 7.19 -10.49 -15.53
N ARG A 159 8.41 -10.97 -15.26
CA ARG A 159 9.43 -11.28 -16.28
C ARG A 159 9.77 -12.77 -16.23
N GLY A 160 10.03 -13.37 -17.40
CA GLY A 160 10.41 -14.79 -17.50
C GLY A 160 9.29 -15.76 -17.12
N HIS A 161 8.02 -15.31 -17.11
CA HIS A 161 6.88 -16.17 -16.85
C HIS A 161 6.59 -17.04 -18.07
N LYS A 162 6.33 -18.32 -17.83
CA LYS A 162 5.86 -19.27 -18.83
C LYS A 162 4.53 -19.83 -18.40
N ASN A 163 3.52 -19.73 -19.27
CA ASN A 163 2.15 -20.13 -18.92
C ASN A 163 2.08 -21.62 -18.55
N GLU A 164 2.77 -22.46 -19.29
CA GLU A 164 2.80 -23.93 -19.11
C GLU A 164 3.43 -24.38 -17.78
N GLU A 165 4.33 -23.57 -17.23
CA GLU A 165 4.99 -23.84 -15.95
C GLU A 165 4.24 -23.24 -14.74
N CYS A 166 3.24 -22.39 -14.98
CA CYS A 166 2.50 -21.73 -13.92
C CYS A 166 1.26 -22.52 -13.54
N PRO A 167 1.06 -22.92 -12.26
CA PRO A 167 -0.07 -23.77 -11.85
C PRO A 167 -1.45 -23.22 -12.18
N ILE A 168 -1.62 -21.91 -12.28
CA ILE A 168 -2.90 -21.28 -12.64
C ILE A 168 -2.95 -20.96 -14.13
N CYS A 169 -1.91 -20.31 -14.68
CA CYS A 169 -1.95 -19.89 -16.08
C CYS A 169 -1.98 -21.06 -17.06
N SER A 170 -1.44 -22.22 -16.70
CA SER A 170 -1.52 -23.45 -17.49
C SER A 170 -2.98 -23.94 -17.68
N VAL A 171 -3.89 -23.54 -16.78
CA VAL A 171 -5.30 -23.96 -16.81
C VAL A 171 -6.20 -22.82 -17.33
N VAL A 172 -5.98 -21.59 -16.87
CA VAL A 172 -6.92 -20.47 -17.11
C VAL A 172 -6.27 -19.25 -17.78
N GLY A 173 -4.96 -19.25 -17.94
CA GLY A 173 -4.21 -18.13 -18.52
C GLY A 173 -4.51 -17.94 -20.02
N LYS A 174 -4.54 -16.67 -20.42
CA LYS A 174 -4.65 -16.27 -21.84
C LYS A 174 -3.29 -16.28 -22.50
#